data_f025de6f27bd431dea7cf86f2a4a89b5
#
_entry.id   f025de6f27bd431dea7cf86f2a4a89b5
#
_cell.length_a   1.000
_cell.length_b   1.000
_cell.length_c   1.000
_cell.angle_alpha   90.00
_cell.angle_beta   90.00
_cell.angle_gamma   90.00
#
_symmetry.space_group_name_H-M   'P 1'
#
loop_
_entity.id
_entity.type
_entity.pdbx_description
1 polymer ?
#
loop_
_entity_poly.entity_id
_entity_poly.type
_entity_poly.pdbx_seq_one_letter_code
_entity_poly.pdbx_strand_id
1 'polypeptide(L)'
;MDSTNPTHGDAGAVTPGAQRRVLVVEDDPTIADAIAARLRAEGFQLRTAGDGPTAVDLALAWQPDLLVLDIMLPGYDGLEVCRRVQASRPVPVLMLTARDDETDMLVGLGVGADDYMTKPFSMRELAARVHVLLRRVERATIAARDPRGGNLQLGDLEIDNAQRRVRVRGSDVHLTPTEFDLLVCLAQQPRAVLSREQLLAEVWDWADASGTRTVDSHVKALRRKIGAERIRTVHGVGYALETPAP
;
A
#
# COMPACT_ATOMS: atom_id res chain seq x y z
N MET A 1 43.27 -22.79 -41.54
CA MET A 1 41.81 -23.02 -41.65
C MET A 1 41.17 -22.57 -40.33
N ASP A 2 40.63 -21.40 -40.44
CA ASP A 2 39.97 -20.68 -39.38
C ASP A 2 38.72 -21.40 -38.89
N SER A 3 38.54 -21.43 -37.62
CA SER A 3 37.26 -21.75 -36.99
C SER A 3 37.03 -20.80 -35.80
N THR A 4 36.49 -19.66 -36.13
CA THR A 4 35.93 -18.66 -35.21
C THR A 4 34.71 -19.22 -34.51
N ASN A 5 34.79 -19.30 -33.20
CA ASN A 5 33.67 -19.61 -32.32
C ASN A 5 32.89 -18.32 -32.00
N PRO A 6 31.56 -18.22 -32.21
CA PRO A 6 30.81 -17.04 -31.85
C PRO A 6 30.52 -17.00 -30.36
N THR A 7 30.90 -15.88 -29.79
CA THR A 7 30.58 -15.30 -28.51
C THR A 7 29.23 -15.71 -27.92
N HIS A 8 29.32 -16.18 -26.68
CA HIS A 8 28.20 -16.29 -25.74
C HIS A 8 27.52 -14.93 -25.56
N GLY A 9 26.23 -14.94 -25.78
CA GLY A 9 25.35 -13.82 -25.53
C GLY A 9 25.38 -13.39 -24.05
N ASP A 10 25.44 -12.12 -23.94
CA ASP A 10 25.34 -11.30 -22.73
C ASP A 10 24.12 -11.73 -21.89
N ALA A 11 24.39 -12.47 -20.84
CA ALA A 11 23.40 -12.75 -19.81
C ALA A 11 23.14 -11.43 -19.06
N GLY A 12 21.96 -10.89 -19.27
CA GLY A 12 21.48 -9.62 -18.75
C GLY A 12 22.00 -9.31 -17.34
N ALA A 13 22.88 -8.36 -17.27
CA ALA A 13 23.33 -7.77 -16.02
C ALA A 13 22.11 -7.24 -15.29
N VAL A 14 21.75 -7.87 -14.17
CA VAL A 14 20.83 -7.31 -13.20
C VAL A 14 21.45 -6.02 -12.69
N THR A 15 20.93 -4.90 -13.15
CA THR A 15 21.34 -3.57 -12.72
C THR A 15 21.21 -3.51 -11.20
N PRO A 16 22.25 -3.18 -10.41
CA PRO A 16 22.15 -3.02 -8.97
C PRO A 16 21.10 -1.96 -8.67
N GLY A 17 20.10 -2.31 -7.88
CA GLY A 17 18.83 -1.64 -7.60
C GLY A 17 18.80 -0.14 -7.82
N ALA A 18 17.95 0.30 -8.73
CA ALA A 18 17.55 1.71 -8.80
C ALA A 18 17.09 2.15 -7.41
N GLN A 19 17.69 3.22 -6.88
CA GLN A 19 17.29 3.78 -5.59
C GLN A 19 15.78 4.06 -5.58
N ARG A 20 15.08 3.57 -4.55
CA ARG A 20 13.65 3.80 -4.40
C ARG A 20 13.36 5.28 -4.22
N ARG A 21 12.34 5.76 -4.91
CA ARG A 21 11.93 7.17 -4.93
C ARG A 21 10.81 7.41 -3.93
N VAL A 22 11.03 8.31 -2.99
CA VAL A 22 10.01 8.70 -2.00
C VAL A 22 9.69 10.18 -2.16
N LEU A 23 8.41 10.50 -2.33
CA LEU A 23 7.90 11.87 -2.33
C LEU A 23 7.39 12.20 -0.93
N VAL A 24 7.96 13.24 -0.31
CA VAL A 24 7.52 13.77 0.98
C VAL A 24 6.69 15.04 0.72
N VAL A 25 5.47 15.05 1.23
CA VAL A 25 4.54 16.16 1.08
C VAL A 25 4.18 16.67 2.47
N GLU A 26 4.71 17.82 2.82
CA GLU A 26 4.61 18.45 4.15
C GLU A 26 4.79 19.96 3.98
N ASP A 27 3.92 20.77 4.54
CA ASP A 27 3.94 22.22 4.42
C ASP A 27 4.92 22.90 5.40
N ASP A 28 5.23 22.25 6.54
CA ASP A 28 6.30 22.71 7.43
C ASP A 28 7.68 22.29 6.88
N PRO A 29 8.51 23.25 6.44
CA PRO A 29 9.80 22.93 5.85
C PRO A 29 10.75 22.24 6.86
N THR A 30 10.61 22.51 8.16
CA THR A 30 11.45 21.88 9.19
C THR A 30 11.15 20.40 9.30
N ILE A 31 9.88 20.03 9.26
CA ILE A 31 9.44 18.62 9.29
C ILE A 31 9.81 17.95 7.98
N ALA A 32 9.53 18.59 6.84
CA ALA A 32 9.87 18.08 5.51
C ALA A 32 11.36 17.76 5.38
N ASP A 33 12.23 18.70 5.81
CA ASP A 33 13.68 18.54 5.76
C ASP A 33 14.18 17.44 6.70
N ALA A 34 13.61 17.32 7.91
CA ALA A 34 13.95 16.27 8.86
C ALA A 34 13.59 14.88 8.31
N ILE A 35 12.39 14.73 7.72
CA ILE A 35 11.97 13.48 7.07
C ILE A 35 12.90 13.17 5.88
N ALA A 36 13.14 14.17 5.03
CA ALA A 36 13.99 13.99 3.85
C ALA A 36 15.43 13.63 4.22
N ALA A 37 16.01 14.28 5.23
CA ALA A 37 17.35 13.96 5.72
C ALA A 37 17.43 12.51 6.24
N ARG A 38 16.42 12.11 7.03
CA ARG A 38 16.36 10.74 7.56
C ARG A 38 16.28 9.71 6.44
N LEU A 39 15.38 9.87 5.50
CA LEU A 39 15.17 8.90 4.42
C LEU A 39 16.33 8.89 3.40
N ARG A 40 17.01 10.04 3.16
CA ARG A 40 18.26 10.05 2.38
C ARG A 40 19.35 9.23 3.03
N ALA A 41 19.48 9.31 4.34
CA ALA A 41 20.45 8.50 5.09
C ALA A 41 20.15 6.98 5.01
N GLU A 42 18.92 6.60 4.73
CA GLU A 42 18.51 5.21 4.44
C GLU A 42 18.70 4.82 2.96
N GLY A 43 19.21 5.72 2.12
CA GLY A 43 19.52 5.44 0.72
C GLY A 43 18.38 5.71 -0.28
N PHE A 44 17.30 6.38 0.12
CA PHE A 44 16.21 6.74 -0.78
C PHE A 44 16.53 7.97 -1.63
N GLN A 45 15.99 8.02 -2.85
CA GLN A 45 15.88 9.27 -3.62
C GLN A 45 14.67 10.06 -3.15
N LEU A 46 14.85 11.35 -2.87
CA LEU A 46 13.82 12.19 -2.27
C LEU A 46 13.47 13.38 -3.16
N ARG A 47 12.17 13.66 -3.24
CA ARG A 47 11.63 14.98 -3.60
C ARG A 47 10.67 15.42 -2.51
N THR A 48 10.49 16.73 -2.37
CA THR A 48 9.59 17.35 -1.41
C THR A 48 8.60 18.26 -2.12
N ALA A 49 7.39 18.37 -1.58
CA ALA A 49 6.38 19.34 -1.97
C ALA A 49 5.77 19.93 -0.71
N GLY A 50 5.46 21.24 -0.71
CA GLY A 50 4.86 21.93 0.42
C GLY A 50 3.36 22.23 0.25
N ASP A 51 2.74 21.78 -0.85
CA ASP A 51 1.33 21.99 -1.15
C ASP A 51 0.75 20.86 -2.01
N GLY A 52 -0.58 20.75 -1.97
CA GLY A 52 -1.27 19.68 -2.68
C GLY A 52 -1.15 19.71 -4.20
N PRO A 53 -1.31 20.84 -4.90
CA PRO A 53 -1.13 20.93 -6.34
C PRO A 53 0.25 20.48 -6.80
N THR A 54 1.31 21.02 -6.19
CA THR A 54 2.70 20.62 -6.47
C THR A 54 2.94 19.15 -6.20
N ALA A 55 2.34 18.60 -5.14
CA ALA A 55 2.45 17.17 -4.81
C ALA A 55 1.87 16.29 -5.91
N VAL A 56 0.67 16.62 -6.43
CA VAL A 56 0.04 15.86 -7.52
C VAL A 56 0.90 15.91 -8.78
N ASP A 57 1.35 17.09 -9.20
CA ASP A 57 2.18 17.26 -10.40
C ASP A 57 3.50 16.47 -10.29
N LEU A 58 4.17 16.54 -9.13
CA LEU A 58 5.39 15.78 -8.87
C LEU A 58 5.14 14.26 -8.84
N ALA A 59 4.05 13.81 -8.23
CA ALA A 59 3.72 12.39 -8.18
C ALA A 59 3.49 11.82 -9.59
N LEU A 60 2.79 12.56 -10.45
CA LEU A 60 2.52 12.13 -11.82
C LEU A 60 3.78 12.15 -12.70
N ALA A 61 4.59 13.23 -12.61
CA ALA A 61 5.77 13.39 -13.44
C ALA A 61 6.95 12.52 -13.01
N TRP A 62 7.19 12.41 -11.69
CA TRP A 62 8.35 11.72 -11.15
C TRP A 62 8.10 10.26 -10.79
N GLN A 63 6.83 9.86 -10.66
CA GLN A 63 6.39 8.50 -10.37
C GLN A 63 7.12 7.89 -9.15
N PRO A 64 6.94 8.43 -7.94
CA PRO A 64 7.55 7.89 -6.75
C PRO A 64 7.10 6.46 -6.44
N ASP A 65 7.93 5.69 -5.73
CA ASP A 65 7.60 4.34 -5.26
C ASP A 65 6.78 4.37 -3.97
N LEU A 66 6.78 5.51 -3.26
CA LEU A 66 6.01 5.74 -2.03
C LEU A 66 5.79 7.24 -1.80
N LEU A 67 4.63 7.59 -1.23
CA LEU A 67 4.33 8.92 -0.72
C LEU A 67 4.35 8.91 0.81
N VAL A 68 5.02 9.90 1.43
CA VAL A 68 4.79 10.33 2.80
C VAL A 68 3.99 11.63 2.70
N LEU A 69 2.78 11.67 3.24
CA LEU A 69 1.80 12.69 2.87
C LEU A 69 1.10 13.25 4.12
N ASP A 70 1.30 14.52 4.40
CA ASP A 70 0.51 15.22 5.41
C ASP A 70 -0.93 15.42 4.94
N ILE A 71 -1.87 15.36 5.87
CA ILE A 71 -3.29 15.67 5.60
C ILE A 71 -3.48 17.17 5.46
N MET A 72 -2.86 17.95 6.34
CA MET A 72 -3.06 19.39 6.41
C MET A 72 -2.14 20.14 5.44
N LEU A 73 -2.56 20.26 4.18
CA LEU A 73 -1.78 20.93 3.14
C LEU A 73 -2.53 22.14 2.57
N PRO A 74 -1.82 23.18 2.13
CA PRO A 74 -2.43 24.25 1.36
C PRO A 74 -2.85 23.79 -0.04
N GLY A 75 -3.94 24.36 -0.54
CA GLY A 75 -4.52 24.04 -1.86
C GLY A 75 -5.39 22.79 -1.81
N TYR A 76 -4.86 21.63 -2.23
CA TYR A 76 -5.51 20.35 -1.98
C TYR A 76 -5.02 19.80 -0.65
N ASP A 77 -5.95 19.34 0.19
CA ASP A 77 -5.56 18.56 1.37
C ASP A 77 -4.93 17.20 0.99
N GLY A 78 -4.28 16.55 1.94
CA GLY A 78 -3.62 15.26 1.67
C GLY A 78 -4.58 14.17 1.24
N LEU A 79 -5.86 14.21 1.64
CA LEU A 79 -6.86 13.24 1.22
C LEU A 79 -7.16 13.38 -0.28
N GLU A 80 -7.30 14.61 -0.76
CA GLU A 80 -7.53 14.89 -2.18
C GLU A 80 -6.29 14.57 -3.01
N VAL A 81 -5.07 14.87 -2.52
CA VAL A 81 -3.82 14.44 -3.15
C VAL A 81 -3.77 12.93 -3.28
N CYS A 82 -4.01 12.20 -2.19
CA CYS A 82 -4.06 10.74 -2.19
C CYS A 82 -5.04 10.21 -3.22
N ARG A 83 -6.27 10.70 -3.22
CA ARG A 83 -7.32 10.29 -4.16
C ARG A 83 -6.91 10.48 -5.62
N ARG A 84 -6.33 11.64 -5.98
CA ARG A 84 -5.89 11.96 -7.35
C ARG A 84 -4.73 11.08 -7.81
N VAL A 85 -3.74 10.89 -6.94
CA VAL A 85 -2.58 10.05 -7.25
C VAL A 85 -3.00 8.59 -7.39
N GLN A 86 -3.79 8.06 -6.46
CA GLN A 86 -4.28 6.68 -6.49
C GLN A 86 -5.16 6.39 -7.71
N ALA A 87 -5.94 7.36 -8.18
CA ALA A 87 -6.76 7.22 -9.38
C ALA A 87 -5.93 7.10 -10.67
N SER A 88 -4.75 7.73 -10.70
CA SER A 88 -3.83 7.68 -11.85
C SER A 88 -2.93 6.44 -11.81
N ARG A 89 -2.30 6.19 -10.66
CA ARG A 89 -1.39 5.07 -10.44
C ARG A 89 -1.43 4.65 -8.97
N PRO A 90 -1.74 3.39 -8.67
CA PRO A 90 -1.62 2.87 -7.30
C PRO A 90 -0.18 2.96 -6.81
N VAL A 91 0.02 3.64 -5.68
CA VAL A 91 1.31 3.80 -5.01
C VAL A 91 1.10 3.73 -3.50
N PRO A 92 2.01 3.11 -2.73
CA PRO A 92 1.93 3.12 -1.28
C PRO A 92 1.92 4.54 -0.71
N VAL A 93 1.02 4.80 0.24
CA VAL A 93 0.88 6.09 0.92
C VAL A 93 0.95 5.91 2.43
N LEU A 94 1.96 6.52 3.05
CA LEU A 94 2.03 6.73 4.49
C LEU A 94 1.46 8.11 4.80
N MET A 95 0.29 8.16 5.45
CA MET A 95 -0.37 9.41 5.80
C MET A 95 0.14 9.92 7.15
N LEU A 96 0.45 11.22 7.23
CA LEU A 96 0.76 11.91 8.48
C LEU A 96 -0.47 12.69 8.94
N THR A 97 -0.85 12.59 10.22
CA THR A 97 -2.08 13.22 10.73
C THR A 97 -1.86 13.85 12.11
N ALA A 98 -2.63 14.86 12.45
CA ALA A 98 -2.68 15.38 13.80
C ALA A 98 -3.40 14.40 14.75
N ARG A 99 -3.07 14.47 16.04
CA ARG A 99 -3.49 13.49 17.06
C ARG A 99 -4.99 13.37 17.30
N ASP A 100 -5.77 14.40 16.94
CA ASP A 100 -7.16 14.55 17.36
C ASP A 100 -8.21 14.18 16.29
N ASP A 101 -7.79 13.74 15.09
CA ASP A 101 -8.69 13.46 13.99
C ASP A 101 -8.84 11.96 13.70
N GLU A 102 -9.52 11.24 14.63
CA GLU A 102 -9.99 9.87 14.36
C GLU A 102 -10.89 9.82 13.10
N THR A 103 -11.61 10.91 12.82
CA THR A 103 -12.48 11.03 11.65
C THR A 103 -11.67 11.11 10.38
N ASP A 104 -10.60 11.89 10.34
CA ASP A 104 -9.69 12.02 9.18
C ASP A 104 -8.92 10.73 8.92
N MET A 105 -8.52 10.00 9.95
CA MET A 105 -7.93 8.68 9.85
C MET A 105 -8.89 7.67 9.19
N LEU A 106 -10.18 7.69 9.54
CA LEU A 106 -11.19 6.82 8.94
C LEU A 106 -11.55 7.23 7.50
N VAL A 107 -11.52 8.53 7.21
CA VAL A 107 -11.77 9.06 5.87
C VAL A 107 -10.57 8.77 4.97
N GLY A 108 -9.36 8.99 5.43
CA GLY A 108 -8.14 8.81 4.67
C GLY A 108 -7.87 7.37 4.26
N LEU A 109 -8.12 6.38 5.15
CA LEU A 109 -8.09 4.96 4.76
C LEU A 109 -9.15 4.65 3.70
N GLY A 110 -10.26 5.40 3.71
CA GLY A 110 -11.29 5.32 2.68
C GLY A 110 -10.89 5.85 1.31
N VAL A 111 -9.88 6.72 1.22
CA VAL A 111 -9.36 7.28 -0.04
C VAL A 111 -8.09 6.58 -0.54
N GLY A 112 -7.57 5.59 0.19
CA GLY A 112 -6.51 4.73 -0.33
C GLY A 112 -5.13 4.88 0.29
N ALA A 113 -5.01 5.44 1.49
CA ALA A 113 -3.78 5.37 2.26
C ALA A 113 -3.53 3.94 2.76
N ASP A 114 -2.27 3.54 2.80
CA ASP A 114 -1.86 2.18 3.20
C ASP A 114 -1.50 2.10 4.69
N ASP A 115 -1.06 3.20 5.27
CA ASP A 115 -0.71 3.30 6.68
C ASP A 115 -0.83 4.75 7.17
N TYR A 116 -0.87 4.92 8.52
CA TYR A 116 -1.00 6.20 9.22
C TYR A 116 0.01 6.36 10.32
N MET A 117 0.38 7.62 10.52
CA MET A 117 1.24 8.00 11.62
C MET A 117 0.77 9.33 12.21
N THR A 118 0.56 9.38 13.52
CA THR A 118 0.10 10.60 14.20
C THR A 118 1.27 11.48 14.61
N LYS A 119 1.15 12.77 14.39
CA LYS A 119 2.09 13.80 14.90
C LYS A 119 1.86 14.01 16.42
N PRO A 120 2.92 14.12 17.25
CA PRO A 120 4.33 13.99 16.93
C PRO A 120 4.78 12.54 16.77
N PHE A 121 5.67 12.27 15.84
CA PHE A 121 6.17 10.93 15.53
C PHE A 121 7.70 10.84 15.63
N SER A 122 8.20 9.62 15.75
CA SER A 122 9.63 9.33 15.71
C SER A 122 10.11 9.16 14.27
N MET A 123 11.22 9.83 13.90
CA MET A 123 11.86 9.63 12.59
C MET A 123 12.30 8.19 12.35
N ARG A 124 12.65 7.45 13.43
CA ARG A 124 12.98 6.02 13.37
C ARG A 124 11.74 5.20 12.99
N GLU A 125 10.61 5.49 13.59
CA GLU A 125 9.34 4.81 13.31
C GLU A 125 8.88 5.10 11.87
N LEU A 126 8.94 6.36 11.42
CA LEU A 126 8.62 6.75 10.04
C LEU A 126 9.46 5.95 9.05
N ALA A 127 10.78 5.90 9.22
CA ALA A 127 11.66 5.15 8.34
C ALA A 127 11.31 3.64 8.32
N ALA A 128 11.02 3.05 9.49
CA ALA A 128 10.62 1.66 9.58
C ALA A 128 9.33 1.38 8.79
N ARG A 129 8.31 2.25 8.89
CA ARG A 129 7.04 2.14 8.15
C ARG A 129 7.24 2.27 6.64
N VAL A 130 8.08 3.22 6.20
CA VAL A 130 8.45 3.37 4.78
C VAL A 130 9.08 2.08 4.24
N HIS A 131 10.01 1.48 4.97
CA HIS A 131 10.62 0.20 4.57
C HIS A 131 9.60 -0.94 4.49
N VAL A 132 8.69 -1.04 5.45
CA VAL A 132 7.63 -2.06 5.45
C VAL A 132 6.74 -1.92 4.22
N LEU A 133 6.26 -0.72 3.91
CA LEU A 133 5.40 -0.46 2.77
C LEU A 133 6.09 -0.80 1.43
N LEU A 134 7.35 -0.40 1.26
CA LEU A 134 8.11 -0.70 0.05
C LEU A 134 8.41 -2.21 -0.10
N ARG A 135 8.77 -2.89 1.00
CA ARG A 135 9.00 -4.33 0.99
C ARG A 135 7.75 -5.12 0.61
N ARG A 136 6.56 -4.65 1.01
CA ARG A 136 5.28 -5.25 0.60
C ARG A 136 5.10 -5.23 -0.92
N VAL A 137 5.38 -4.09 -1.55
CA VAL A 137 5.30 -3.97 -3.02
C VAL A 137 6.27 -4.94 -3.70
N GLU A 138 7.48 -5.11 -3.16
CA GLU A 138 8.46 -6.08 -3.68
C GLU A 138 7.98 -7.52 -3.55
N ARG A 139 7.48 -7.90 -2.36
CA ARG A 139 6.92 -9.24 -2.12
C ARG A 139 5.75 -9.53 -3.06
N ALA A 140 4.86 -8.56 -3.23
CA ALA A 140 3.74 -8.65 -4.15
C ALA A 140 4.19 -8.83 -5.61
N THR A 141 5.24 -8.11 -6.03
CA THR A 141 5.81 -8.24 -7.38
C THR A 141 6.47 -9.61 -7.59
N ILE A 142 7.13 -10.15 -6.55
CA ILE A 142 7.74 -11.50 -6.59
C ILE A 142 6.64 -12.56 -6.64
N ALA A 143 5.63 -12.46 -5.80
CA ALA A 143 4.49 -13.39 -5.77
C ALA A 143 3.71 -13.40 -7.09
N ALA A 144 3.57 -12.25 -7.75
CA ALA A 144 2.95 -12.13 -9.06
C ALA A 144 3.74 -12.86 -10.18
N ARG A 145 5.03 -13.11 -9.97
CA ARG A 145 5.88 -13.86 -10.91
C ARG A 145 5.86 -15.37 -10.68
N ASP A 146 5.28 -15.86 -9.58
CA ASP A 146 5.16 -17.30 -9.32
C ASP A 146 3.93 -17.85 -10.07
N PRO A 147 4.13 -18.71 -11.09
CA PRO A 147 3.01 -19.32 -11.84
C PRO A 147 2.11 -20.21 -10.98
N ARG A 148 2.56 -20.55 -9.74
CA ARG A 148 1.80 -21.36 -8.77
C ARG A 148 0.86 -20.52 -7.91
N GLY A 149 1.02 -19.20 -7.90
CA GLY A 149 0.09 -18.25 -7.29
C GLY A 149 -1.20 -18.16 -8.10
N GLY A 150 -1.97 -19.25 -8.10
CA GLY A 150 -3.16 -19.39 -8.95
C GLY A 150 -4.18 -18.29 -8.75
N ASN A 151 -4.99 -18.07 -9.78
CA ASN A 151 -6.19 -17.27 -9.68
C ASN A 151 -7.13 -17.92 -8.65
N LEU A 152 -7.60 -17.13 -7.69
CA LEU A 152 -8.59 -17.57 -6.72
C LEU A 152 -9.97 -17.18 -7.24
N GLN A 153 -10.87 -18.17 -7.31
CA GLN A 153 -12.27 -17.93 -7.63
C GLN A 153 -13.14 -18.38 -6.47
N LEU A 154 -13.86 -17.43 -5.90
CA LEU A 154 -14.73 -17.62 -4.74
C LEU A 154 -16.14 -17.13 -5.10
N GLY A 155 -16.90 -18.02 -5.77
CA GLY A 155 -18.18 -17.66 -6.36
C GLY A 155 -18.03 -16.66 -7.51
N ASP A 156 -18.59 -15.47 -7.34
CA ASP A 156 -18.53 -14.35 -8.30
C ASP A 156 -17.37 -13.36 -8.02
N LEU A 157 -16.49 -13.68 -7.06
CA LEU A 157 -15.26 -12.97 -6.76
C LEU A 157 -14.09 -13.69 -7.41
N GLU A 158 -13.39 -13.00 -8.31
CA GLU A 158 -12.21 -13.48 -9.00
C GLU A 158 -11.00 -12.64 -8.57
N ILE A 159 -9.91 -13.29 -8.16
CA ILE A 159 -8.67 -12.64 -7.75
C ILE A 159 -7.53 -13.18 -8.60
N ASP A 160 -6.97 -12.33 -9.45
CA ASP A 160 -5.77 -12.61 -10.23
C ASP A 160 -4.55 -12.09 -9.47
N ASN A 161 -3.83 -13.00 -8.82
CA ASN A 161 -2.64 -12.66 -8.04
C ASN A 161 -1.49 -12.15 -8.91
N ALA A 162 -1.35 -12.68 -10.14
CA ALA A 162 -0.26 -12.31 -11.03
C ALA A 162 -0.44 -10.89 -11.57
N GLN A 163 -1.67 -10.51 -11.94
CA GLN A 163 -1.99 -9.19 -12.44
C GLN A 163 -2.42 -8.22 -11.33
N ARG A 164 -2.57 -8.69 -10.09
CA ARG A 164 -3.15 -7.94 -8.95
C ARG A 164 -4.49 -7.31 -9.30
N ARG A 165 -5.33 -8.08 -9.97
CA ARG A 165 -6.67 -7.67 -10.40
C ARG A 165 -7.74 -8.40 -9.62
N VAL A 166 -8.83 -7.69 -9.36
CA VAL A 166 -10.01 -8.26 -8.70
C VAL A 166 -11.23 -7.96 -9.57
N ARG A 167 -12.07 -8.98 -9.74
CA ARG A 167 -13.38 -8.82 -10.36
C ARG A 167 -14.48 -9.31 -9.43
N VAL A 168 -15.56 -8.58 -9.44
CA VAL A 168 -16.80 -8.97 -8.74
C VAL A 168 -17.91 -8.97 -9.76
N ARG A 169 -18.56 -10.14 -9.93
CA ARG A 169 -19.61 -10.33 -10.96
C ARG A 169 -19.14 -9.93 -12.36
N GLY A 170 -17.89 -10.28 -12.70
CA GLY A 170 -17.26 -9.95 -13.98
C GLY A 170 -16.83 -8.49 -14.17
N SER A 171 -17.10 -7.60 -13.22
CA SER A 171 -16.67 -6.19 -13.27
C SER A 171 -15.37 -5.98 -12.53
N ASP A 172 -14.42 -5.26 -13.12
CA ASP A 172 -13.14 -4.93 -12.49
C ASP A 172 -13.37 -4.02 -11.28
N VAL A 173 -12.70 -4.36 -10.15
CA VAL A 173 -12.72 -3.58 -8.92
C VAL A 173 -11.31 -3.06 -8.63
N HIS A 174 -11.18 -1.74 -8.54
CA HIS A 174 -9.89 -1.12 -8.24
C HIS A 174 -9.60 -1.14 -6.73
N LEU A 175 -8.57 -1.89 -6.35
CA LEU A 175 -8.08 -1.96 -4.98
C LEU A 175 -6.71 -1.27 -4.85
N THR A 176 -6.46 -0.65 -3.71
CA THR A 176 -5.11 -0.21 -3.35
C THR A 176 -4.22 -1.42 -3.06
N PRO A 177 -2.87 -1.27 -3.04
CA PRO A 177 -1.97 -2.36 -2.71
C PRO A 177 -2.34 -3.07 -1.40
N THR A 178 -2.65 -2.33 -0.35
CA THR A 178 -3.04 -2.89 0.96
C THR A 178 -4.39 -3.59 0.96
N GLU A 179 -5.38 -3.02 0.30
CA GLU A 179 -6.70 -3.66 0.17
C GLU A 179 -6.61 -4.98 -0.60
N PHE A 180 -5.75 -5.02 -1.63
CA PHE A 180 -5.52 -6.26 -2.39
C PHE A 180 -4.86 -7.33 -1.51
N ASP A 181 -3.79 -6.98 -0.79
CA ASP A 181 -3.08 -7.92 0.09
C ASP A 181 -3.96 -8.44 1.22
N LEU A 182 -4.80 -7.56 1.79
CA LEU A 182 -5.80 -7.94 2.81
C LEU A 182 -6.84 -8.91 2.23
N LEU A 183 -7.33 -8.66 1.02
CA LEU A 183 -8.27 -9.56 0.34
C LEU A 183 -7.64 -10.91 0.08
N VAL A 184 -6.40 -10.95 -0.44
CA VAL A 184 -5.67 -12.19 -0.71
C VAL A 184 -5.45 -12.97 0.58
N CYS A 185 -5.03 -12.31 1.66
CA CYS A 185 -4.83 -12.94 2.96
C CYS A 185 -6.12 -13.63 3.46
N LEU A 186 -7.25 -12.94 3.38
CA LEU A 186 -8.55 -13.50 3.75
C LEU A 186 -9.00 -14.63 2.79
N ALA A 187 -8.68 -14.51 1.50
CA ALA A 187 -9.08 -15.46 0.46
C ALA A 187 -8.28 -16.76 0.46
N GLN A 188 -7.09 -16.76 1.05
CA GLN A 188 -6.28 -17.97 1.23
C GLN A 188 -6.90 -18.95 2.22
N GLN A 189 -7.71 -18.47 3.15
CA GLN A 189 -8.41 -19.28 4.14
C GLN A 189 -9.90 -18.91 4.21
N PRO A 190 -10.69 -19.21 3.18
CA PRO A 190 -12.10 -18.82 3.12
C PRO A 190 -12.86 -19.40 4.32
N ARG A 191 -13.75 -18.59 4.91
CA ARG A 191 -14.56 -18.88 6.09
C ARG A 191 -13.78 -19.01 7.42
N ALA A 192 -12.45 -19.14 7.39
CA ALA A 192 -11.64 -19.08 8.60
C ALA A 192 -11.62 -17.65 9.16
N VAL A 193 -11.71 -17.55 10.48
CA VAL A 193 -11.60 -16.25 11.16
C VAL A 193 -10.13 -15.96 11.41
N LEU A 194 -9.62 -14.90 10.80
CA LEU A 194 -8.30 -14.38 11.09
C LEU A 194 -8.41 -13.26 12.12
N SER A 195 -7.60 -13.32 13.18
CA SER A 195 -7.61 -12.28 14.19
C SER A 195 -7.05 -10.96 13.64
N ARG A 196 -7.32 -9.84 14.32
CA ARG A 196 -6.77 -8.54 13.92
C ARG A 196 -5.24 -8.53 13.95
N GLU A 197 -4.68 -9.20 14.96
CA GLU A 197 -3.24 -9.34 15.13
C GLU A 197 -2.62 -10.19 14.01
N GLN A 198 -3.28 -11.30 13.64
CA GLN A 198 -2.84 -12.12 12.49
C GLN A 198 -2.88 -11.34 11.20
N LEU A 199 -3.98 -10.62 10.93
CA LEU A 199 -4.08 -9.76 9.74
C LEU A 199 -3.04 -8.65 9.75
N LEU A 200 -2.77 -8.05 10.91
CA LEU A 200 -1.76 -7.01 11.06
C LEU A 200 -0.35 -7.56 10.78
N ALA A 201 -0.03 -8.74 11.31
CA ALA A 201 1.25 -9.39 11.06
C ALA A 201 1.43 -9.80 9.58
N GLU A 202 0.43 -10.43 8.98
CA GLU A 202 0.51 -10.95 7.61
C GLU A 202 0.49 -9.83 6.55
N VAL A 203 -0.36 -8.82 6.75
CA VAL A 203 -0.56 -7.76 5.77
C VAL A 203 0.37 -6.57 6.01
N TRP A 204 0.65 -6.18 7.25
CA TRP A 204 1.49 -5.02 7.57
C TRP A 204 2.88 -5.37 8.10
N ASP A 205 3.17 -6.66 8.34
CA ASP A 205 4.45 -7.12 8.93
C ASP A 205 4.71 -6.47 10.31
N TRP A 206 3.64 -6.24 11.08
CA TRP A 206 3.70 -5.63 12.40
C TRP A 206 3.49 -6.68 13.48
N ALA A 207 4.43 -6.73 14.44
CA ALA A 207 4.40 -7.69 15.53
C ALA A 207 3.61 -7.20 16.76
N ASP A 208 3.21 -5.90 16.79
CA ASP A 208 2.54 -5.33 17.93
C ASP A 208 1.09 -4.93 17.61
N ALA A 209 0.21 -5.06 18.62
CA ALA A 209 -1.23 -4.84 18.48
C ALA A 209 -1.65 -3.37 18.42
N SER A 210 -0.73 -2.40 18.41
CA SER A 210 -1.06 -0.97 18.42
C SER A 210 -1.78 -0.50 17.14
N GLY A 211 -1.70 -1.27 16.05
CA GLY A 211 -2.28 -0.96 14.74
C GLY A 211 -3.62 -1.63 14.42
N THR A 212 -4.33 -2.25 15.35
CA THR A 212 -5.56 -3.01 15.07
C THR A 212 -6.68 -2.17 14.44
N ARG A 213 -6.75 -0.87 14.73
CA ARG A 213 -7.68 0.07 14.09
C ARG A 213 -7.41 0.23 12.58
N THR A 214 -6.16 0.09 12.15
CA THR A 214 -5.76 0.12 10.74
C THR A 214 -6.44 -1.02 9.98
N VAL A 215 -6.49 -2.23 10.57
CA VAL A 215 -7.18 -3.38 9.98
C VAL A 215 -8.67 -3.10 9.79
N ASP A 216 -9.35 -2.60 10.86
CA ASP A 216 -10.79 -2.33 10.82
C ASP A 216 -11.16 -1.32 9.73
N SER A 217 -10.34 -0.31 9.53
CA SER A 217 -10.56 0.73 8.53
C SER A 217 -10.36 0.21 7.10
N HIS A 218 -9.32 -0.59 6.86
CA HIS A 218 -9.10 -1.23 5.55
C HIS A 218 -10.19 -2.26 5.24
N VAL A 219 -10.66 -3.03 6.21
CA VAL A 219 -11.83 -3.90 6.04
C VAL A 219 -13.07 -3.11 5.66
N LYS A 220 -13.31 -1.94 6.30
CA LYS A 220 -14.42 -1.06 5.95
C LYS A 220 -14.31 -0.54 4.51
N ALA A 221 -13.11 -0.12 4.09
CA ALA A 221 -12.85 0.33 2.72
C ALA A 221 -13.02 -0.81 1.70
N LEU A 222 -12.47 -1.98 2.00
CA LEU A 222 -12.58 -3.16 1.14
C LEU A 222 -14.05 -3.59 0.96
N ARG A 223 -14.85 -3.63 2.05
CA ARG A 223 -16.28 -3.93 2.00
C ARG A 223 -17.06 -3.01 1.05
N ARG A 224 -16.73 -1.72 1.00
CA ARG A 224 -17.39 -0.78 0.08
C ARG A 224 -17.13 -1.10 -1.38
N LYS A 225 -15.98 -1.72 -1.67
CA LYS A 225 -15.55 -2.02 -3.05
C LYS A 225 -16.00 -3.40 -3.52
N ILE A 226 -15.94 -4.41 -2.66
CA ILE A 226 -16.27 -5.79 -3.04
C ILE A 226 -17.66 -6.28 -2.58
N GLY A 227 -18.36 -5.51 -1.74
CA GLY A 227 -19.62 -5.89 -1.09
C GLY A 227 -19.45 -6.20 0.39
N ALA A 228 -20.31 -5.59 1.22
CA ALA A 228 -20.17 -5.67 2.69
C ALA A 228 -20.43 -7.09 3.23
N GLU A 229 -21.28 -7.85 2.56
CA GLU A 229 -21.68 -9.21 2.89
C GLU A 229 -20.57 -10.24 2.75
N ARG A 230 -19.51 -9.91 1.98
CA ARG A 230 -18.42 -10.85 1.70
C ARG A 230 -17.41 -10.97 2.86
N ILE A 231 -17.36 -9.99 3.75
CA ILE A 231 -16.45 -10.05 4.88
C ILE A 231 -17.26 -10.01 6.18
N ARG A 232 -17.32 -11.13 6.86
CA ARG A 232 -18.01 -11.24 8.16
C ARG A 232 -17.09 -10.72 9.28
N THR A 233 -17.69 -9.99 10.25
CA THR A 233 -17.03 -9.62 11.49
C THR A 233 -17.33 -10.66 12.55
N VAL A 234 -16.29 -11.12 13.24
CA VAL A 234 -16.41 -11.88 14.48
C VAL A 234 -16.01 -10.95 15.61
N HIS A 235 -17.00 -10.48 16.35
CA HIS A 235 -16.80 -9.48 17.41
C HIS A 235 -15.78 -9.97 18.44
N GLY A 236 -14.86 -9.09 18.82
CA GLY A 236 -13.79 -9.40 19.76
C GLY A 236 -12.66 -10.29 19.19
N VAL A 237 -12.77 -10.82 17.97
CA VAL A 237 -11.78 -11.70 17.34
C VAL A 237 -11.20 -11.06 16.07
N GLY A 238 -11.97 -11.00 14.98
CA GLY A 238 -11.43 -10.57 13.69
C GLY A 238 -12.41 -10.68 12.55
N TYR A 239 -11.94 -11.11 11.39
CA TYR A 239 -12.66 -11.11 10.12
C TYR A 239 -12.52 -12.44 9.38
N ALA A 240 -13.53 -12.77 8.58
CA ALA A 240 -13.52 -13.93 7.69
C ALA A 240 -14.10 -13.54 6.32
N LEU A 241 -13.51 -14.04 5.24
CA LEU A 241 -14.11 -13.93 3.91
C LEU A 241 -15.19 -15.01 3.74
N GLU A 242 -16.40 -14.57 3.47
CA GLU A 242 -17.50 -15.47 3.16
C GLU A 242 -17.52 -15.82 1.67
N THR A 243 -17.74 -17.08 1.37
CA THR A 243 -18.04 -17.50 0.00
C THR A 243 -19.55 -17.58 -0.13
N PRO A 244 -20.17 -17.03 -1.21
CA PRO A 244 -21.57 -17.29 -1.47
C PRO A 244 -21.85 -18.78 -1.41
N ALA A 245 -22.99 -19.16 -0.85
CA ALA A 245 -23.46 -20.53 -0.99
C ALA A 245 -23.64 -20.85 -2.48
N PRO A 246 -23.30 -22.08 -2.91
CA PRO A 246 -23.48 -22.49 -4.30
C PRO A 246 -24.92 -22.41 -4.75
#